data_6506a80e390ae853f7c23b033e0a61e3
#
_entry.id   6506a80e390ae853f7c23b033e0a61e3
#
_cell.length_a   1.000
_cell.length_b   1.000
_cell.length_c   1.000
_cell.angle_alpha   90.00
_cell.angle_beta   90.00
_cell.angle_gamma   90.00
#
_symmetry.space_group_name_H-M   'P 1'
#
loop_
_entity.id
_entity.type
_entity.pdbx_description
1 polymer ?
#
loop_
_entity_poly.entity_id
_entity_poly.type
_entity_poly.pdbx_seq_one_letter_code
_entity_poly.pdbx_strand_id
1 'polypeptide(L)'
;MSEIDDLVASVNKKYKTNIVRKASELKSVEFIPYTSPKMNYLTRGGAPVGRMIELVGLPQSGKTTTALDIISNFQKKYPDKYCVYLDAENTIDKEWGETLGVDWSKVILIQPESEYGEELLDMLLDYIKSGKVGLAVLDSAPFIVPKAVQEKGLDEKSYGGNSALMKAFCDKAVPLCKKAECTFLMINQLRENIGNMYKPYKIPCGTAIAHACS
;
A
#
# COMPACT_ATOMS: atom_id res chain seq x y z
N MET A 1 -2.42 -25.03 -32.71
CA MET A 1 -2.24 -23.77 -31.95
C MET A 1 -2.84 -22.65 -32.80
N SER A 2 -3.38 -21.60 -32.22
CA SER A 2 -3.89 -20.46 -32.99
C SER A 2 -2.73 -19.57 -33.45
N GLU A 3 -2.90 -18.81 -34.52
CA GLU A 3 -1.90 -17.85 -35.02
C GLU A 3 -1.37 -16.91 -33.91
N ILE A 4 -2.25 -16.50 -32.97
CA ILE A 4 -1.86 -15.68 -31.82
C ILE A 4 -0.97 -16.43 -30.81
N ASP A 5 -1.13 -17.76 -30.66
CA ASP A 5 -0.27 -18.55 -29.78
C ASP A 5 1.16 -18.61 -30.34
N ASP A 6 1.30 -18.75 -31.66
CA ASP A 6 2.60 -18.79 -32.33
C ASP A 6 3.30 -17.42 -32.26
N LEU A 7 2.56 -16.31 -32.41
CA LEU A 7 3.10 -14.96 -32.23
C LEU A 7 3.60 -14.74 -30.80
N VAL A 8 2.80 -15.07 -29.78
CA VAL A 8 3.20 -14.97 -28.37
C VAL A 8 4.46 -15.78 -28.09
N ALA A 9 4.49 -17.04 -28.57
CA ALA A 9 5.64 -17.92 -28.35
C ALA A 9 6.91 -17.39 -29.02
N SER A 10 6.81 -16.89 -30.25
CA SER A 10 7.94 -16.35 -31.02
C SER A 10 8.58 -15.13 -30.35
N VAL A 11 7.76 -14.18 -29.84
CA VAL A 11 8.23 -13.00 -29.11
C VAL A 11 8.89 -13.39 -27.80
N ASN A 12 8.25 -14.24 -27.00
CA ASN A 12 8.82 -14.72 -25.75
C ASN A 12 10.16 -15.43 -25.97
N LYS A 13 10.29 -16.25 -27.02
CA LYS A 13 11.54 -16.92 -27.40
C LYS A 13 12.61 -15.91 -27.81
N LYS A 14 12.27 -14.92 -28.65
CA LYS A 14 13.21 -13.89 -29.12
C LYS A 14 13.82 -13.10 -27.97
N TYR A 15 13.00 -12.67 -26.99
CA TYR A 15 13.42 -11.84 -25.87
C TYR A 15 13.79 -12.66 -24.61
N LYS A 16 13.78 -14.00 -24.68
CA LYS A 16 14.05 -14.90 -23.55
C LYS A 16 13.22 -14.55 -22.31
N THR A 17 11.92 -14.37 -22.51
CA THR A 17 10.96 -13.94 -21.48
C THR A 17 9.67 -14.73 -21.56
N ASN A 18 8.83 -14.66 -20.51
CA ASN A 18 7.49 -15.24 -20.46
C ASN A 18 6.43 -14.20 -20.10
N ILE A 19 6.73 -12.90 -20.34
CA ILE A 19 5.83 -11.81 -19.95
C ILE A 19 4.73 -11.54 -20.97
N VAL A 20 4.92 -11.96 -22.24
CA VAL A 20 3.91 -11.82 -23.28
C VAL A 20 2.92 -12.98 -23.16
N ARG A 21 1.63 -12.66 -23.09
CA ARG A 21 0.53 -13.63 -22.95
C ARG A 21 -0.73 -13.07 -23.60
N LYS A 22 -1.68 -13.93 -23.88
CA LYS A 22 -3.00 -13.50 -24.34
C LYS A 22 -3.76 -12.81 -23.21
N ALA A 23 -4.51 -11.76 -23.52
CA ALA A 23 -5.33 -11.08 -22.53
C ALA A 23 -6.41 -11.99 -21.93
N SER A 24 -6.90 -12.98 -22.70
CA SER A 24 -7.85 -13.99 -22.21
C SER A 24 -7.30 -14.90 -21.11
N GLU A 25 -5.98 -14.96 -20.94
CA GLU A 25 -5.31 -15.74 -19.88
C GLU A 25 -5.13 -14.96 -18.58
N LEU A 26 -5.53 -13.67 -18.55
CA LEU A 26 -5.49 -12.86 -17.34
C LEU A 26 -6.50 -13.39 -16.32
N LYS A 27 -5.99 -13.73 -15.14
CA LYS A 27 -6.85 -14.07 -14.01
C LYS A 27 -7.66 -12.86 -13.56
N SER A 28 -8.88 -13.07 -13.11
CA SER A 28 -9.68 -12.05 -12.44
C SER A 28 -8.97 -11.58 -11.17
N VAL A 29 -9.15 -10.29 -10.84
CA VAL A 29 -8.62 -9.74 -9.59
C VAL A 29 -9.41 -10.31 -8.43
N GLU A 30 -8.71 -10.87 -7.45
CA GLU A 30 -9.30 -11.24 -6.17
C GLU A 30 -9.41 -10.03 -5.25
N PHE A 31 -10.33 -10.09 -4.30
CA PHE A 31 -10.57 -9.01 -3.34
C PHE A 31 -10.58 -9.53 -1.90
N ILE A 32 -10.07 -8.73 -0.99
CA ILE A 32 -10.24 -8.88 0.46
C ILE A 32 -11.50 -8.08 0.80
N PRO A 33 -12.59 -8.70 1.26
CA PRO A 33 -13.83 -7.98 1.52
C PRO A 33 -13.67 -7.08 2.76
N TYR A 34 -14.35 -5.94 2.74
CA TYR A 34 -14.62 -5.17 3.95
C TYR A 34 -15.78 -5.82 4.74
N THR A 35 -15.83 -5.60 6.04
CA THR A 35 -17.02 -5.99 6.82
C THR A 35 -18.26 -5.19 6.39
N SER A 36 -18.08 -3.98 5.88
CA SER A 36 -19.14 -3.14 5.35
C SER A 36 -19.64 -3.58 3.96
N PRO A 37 -20.91 -4.03 3.78
CA PRO A 37 -21.45 -4.36 2.47
C PRO A 37 -21.46 -3.19 1.50
N LYS A 38 -21.65 -1.96 2.00
CA LYS A 38 -21.64 -0.75 1.19
C LYS A 38 -20.26 -0.48 0.62
N MET A 39 -19.20 -0.68 1.41
CA MET A 39 -17.81 -0.55 0.93
C MET A 39 -17.52 -1.59 -0.15
N ASN A 40 -17.93 -2.84 0.05
CA ASN A 40 -17.76 -3.89 -0.96
C ASN A 40 -18.47 -3.56 -2.28
N TYR A 41 -19.69 -3.03 -2.21
CA TYR A 41 -20.40 -2.59 -3.40
C TYR A 41 -19.66 -1.48 -4.16
N LEU A 42 -19.19 -0.45 -3.45
CA LEU A 42 -18.48 0.69 -4.04
C LEU A 42 -17.12 0.30 -4.63
N THR A 43 -16.43 -0.69 -4.04
CA THR A 43 -15.10 -1.16 -4.44
C THR A 43 -15.12 -2.44 -5.28
N ARG A 44 -16.30 -2.87 -5.76
CA ARG A 44 -16.49 -4.09 -6.55
C ARG A 44 -16.02 -5.38 -5.86
N GLY A 45 -16.11 -5.44 -4.54
CA GLY A 45 -15.84 -6.65 -3.76
C GLY A 45 -14.81 -6.49 -2.65
N GLY A 46 -14.16 -5.34 -2.52
CA GLY A 46 -13.21 -5.10 -1.44
C GLY A 46 -11.89 -4.50 -1.87
N ALA A 47 -10.85 -4.75 -1.09
CA ALA A 47 -9.48 -4.36 -1.37
C ALA A 47 -8.84 -5.33 -2.39
N PRO A 48 -8.36 -4.89 -3.56
CA PRO A 48 -7.83 -5.76 -4.60
C PRO A 48 -6.49 -6.40 -4.18
N VAL A 49 -6.38 -7.72 -4.36
CA VAL A 49 -5.16 -8.47 -4.06
C VAL A 49 -4.06 -8.15 -5.06
N GLY A 50 -2.84 -8.02 -4.56
CA GLY A 50 -1.66 -7.76 -5.39
C GLY A 50 -1.60 -6.34 -5.96
N ARG A 51 -2.28 -5.38 -5.33
CA ARG A 51 -2.30 -3.97 -5.75
C ARG A 51 -2.06 -3.03 -4.58
N MET A 52 -1.72 -1.78 -4.93
CA MET A 52 -1.66 -0.69 -3.96
C MET A 52 -3.02 -0.01 -3.85
N ILE A 53 -3.36 0.40 -2.63
CA ILE A 53 -4.59 1.12 -2.27
C ILE A 53 -4.20 2.29 -1.39
N GLU A 54 -4.83 3.44 -1.59
CA GLU A 54 -4.70 4.59 -0.72
C GLU A 54 -6.02 4.86 0.02
N LEU A 55 -5.97 4.90 1.35
CA LEU A 55 -7.05 5.40 2.19
C LEU A 55 -6.78 6.85 2.55
N VAL A 56 -7.59 7.74 2.01
CA VAL A 56 -7.45 9.19 2.22
C VAL A 56 -8.64 9.72 3.00
N GLY A 57 -8.38 10.57 3.98
CA GLY A 57 -9.46 11.19 4.76
C GLY A 57 -8.95 12.21 5.76
N LEU A 58 -9.89 12.96 6.33
CA LEU A 58 -9.63 13.88 7.43
C LEU A 58 -9.15 13.12 8.68
N PRO A 59 -8.52 13.78 9.66
CA PRO A 59 -8.26 13.19 10.97
C PRO A 59 -9.54 12.55 11.54
N GLN A 60 -9.37 11.42 12.24
CA GLN A 60 -10.46 10.67 12.92
C GLN A 60 -11.59 10.19 11.98
N SER A 61 -11.36 10.09 10.67
CA SER A 61 -12.37 9.61 9.71
C SER A 61 -12.44 8.07 9.58
N GLY A 62 -11.78 7.31 10.46
CA GLY A 62 -11.83 5.85 10.49
C GLY A 62 -10.85 5.15 9.53
N LYS A 63 -9.80 5.81 9.06
CA LYS A 63 -8.79 5.21 8.15
C LYS A 63 -8.09 4.01 8.78
N THR A 64 -7.54 4.19 9.99
CA THR A 64 -6.89 3.11 10.76
C THR A 64 -7.88 1.99 11.09
N THR A 65 -9.12 2.33 11.48
CA THR A 65 -10.19 1.35 11.70
C THR A 65 -10.47 0.53 10.42
N THR A 66 -10.52 1.18 9.26
CA THR A 66 -10.69 0.48 7.97
C THR A 66 -9.49 -0.41 7.65
N ALA A 67 -8.27 0.01 7.96
CA ALA A 67 -7.07 -0.83 7.78
C ALA A 67 -7.12 -2.07 8.68
N LEU A 68 -7.52 -1.94 9.93
CA LEU A 68 -7.69 -3.06 10.86
C LEU A 68 -8.80 -4.02 10.42
N ASP A 69 -9.92 -3.51 9.88
CA ASP A 69 -10.98 -4.32 9.27
C ASP A 69 -10.45 -5.15 8.08
N ILE A 70 -9.64 -4.53 7.22
CA ILE A 70 -9.01 -5.24 6.09
C ILE A 70 -8.05 -6.32 6.61
N ILE A 71 -7.23 -6.05 7.65
CA ILE A 71 -6.33 -7.03 8.25
C ILE A 71 -7.12 -8.23 8.76
N SER A 72 -8.16 -8.01 9.57
CA SER A 72 -9.01 -9.08 10.10
C SER A 72 -9.61 -9.95 8.98
N ASN A 73 -10.16 -9.34 7.94
CA ASN A 73 -10.76 -10.06 6.83
C ASN A 73 -9.71 -10.74 5.93
N PHE A 74 -8.50 -10.15 5.79
CA PHE A 74 -7.37 -10.78 5.13
C PHE A 74 -6.94 -12.06 5.86
N GLN A 75 -6.77 -12.02 7.18
CA GLN A 75 -6.35 -13.15 7.99
C GLN A 75 -7.34 -14.32 7.92
N LYS A 76 -8.64 -14.02 7.86
CA LYS A 76 -9.70 -15.04 7.64
C LYS A 76 -9.59 -15.69 6.25
N LYS A 77 -9.26 -14.89 5.22
CA LYS A 77 -9.18 -15.37 3.84
C LYS A 77 -7.86 -16.09 3.54
N TYR A 78 -6.75 -15.67 4.15
CA TYR A 78 -5.39 -16.17 3.91
C TYR A 78 -4.72 -16.56 5.23
N PRO A 79 -5.15 -17.63 5.91
CA PRO A 79 -4.68 -18.00 7.25
C PRO A 79 -3.19 -18.34 7.31
N ASP A 80 -2.57 -18.71 6.18
CA ASP A 80 -1.16 -19.10 6.10
C ASP A 80 -0.21 -17.94 5.76
N LYS A 81 -0.76 -16.69 5.54
CA LYS A 81 0.03 -15.51 5.25
C LYS A 81 0.05 -14.54 6.42
N TYR A 82 1.10 -13.74 6.47
CA TYR A 82 1.29 -12.70 7.48
C TYR A 82 0.89 -11.33 6.95
N CYS A 83 0.61 -10.41 7.89
CA CYS A 83 0.54 -8.99 7.63
C CYS A 83 1.81 -8.30 8.14
N VAL A 84 2.23 -7.21 7.49
CA VAL A 84 3.18 -6.25 8.06
C VAL A 84 2.49 -4.90 8.22
N TYR A 85 2.66 -4.27 9.38
CA TYR A 85 2.08 -2.97 9.70
C TYR A 85 3.20 -2.02 10.13
N LEU A 86 3.44 -0.98 9.33
CA LEU A 86 4.32 0.12 9.72
C LEU A 86 3.45 1.24 10.31
N ASP A 87 3.53 1.35 11.63
CA ASP A 87 2.87 2.38 12.43
C ASP A 87 3.82 3.57 12.62
N ALA A 88 3.88 4.43 11.60
CA ALA A 88 4.76 5.60 11.62
C ALA A 88 4.28 6.72 12.57
N GLU A 89 3.05 6.63 13.05
CA GLU A 89 2.49 7.56 14.04
C GLU A 89 2.65 7.05 15.49
N ASN A 90 3.02 5.77 15.69
CA ASN A 90 3.08 5.10 16.99
C ASN A 90 1.75 5.19 17.76
N THR A 91 0.62 5.03 17.07
CA THR A 91 -0.72 5.26 17.63
C THR A 91 -1.65 4.05 17.56
N ILE A 92 -1.15 2.89 17.15
CA ILE A 92 -1.98 1.70 16.99
C ILE A 92 -2.58 1.26 18.32
N ASP A 93 -3.89 1.05 18.33
CA ASP A 93 -4.64 0.53 19.48
C ASP A 93 -4.85 -0.98 19.31
N LYS A 94 -4.12 -1.75 20.15
CA LYS A 94 -4.16 -3.20 20.12
C LYS A 94 -5.52 -3.75 20.53
N GLU A 95 -6.14 -3.21 21.56
CA GLU A 95 -7.43 -3.67 22.09
C GLU A 95 -8.54 -3.41 21.06
N TRP A 96 -8.47 -2.26 20.39
CA TRP A 96 -9.39 -1.96 19.31
C TRP A 96 -9.21 -2.92 18.12
N GLY A 97 -7.98 -3.25 17.76
CA GLY A 97 -7.71 -4.26 16.73
C GLY A 97 -8.27 -5.63 17.07
N GLU A 98 -8.12 -6.09 18.33
CA GLU A 98 -8.70 -7.34 18.82
C GLU A 98 -10.24 -7.31 18.75
N THR A 99 -10.85 -6.18 19.09
CA THR A 99 -12.31 -5.98 18.96
C THR A 99 -12.78 -6.12 17.51
N LEU A 100 -11.98 -5.68 16.55
CA LEU A 100 -12.26 -5.85 15.11
C LEU A 100 -11.91 -7.25 14.58
N GLY A 101 -11.34 -8.11 15.41
CA GLY A 101 -10.99 -9.49 15.09
C GLY A 101 -9.61 -9.67 14.48
N VAL A 102 -8.67 -8.75 14.72
CA VAL A 102 -7.27 -8.87 14.30
C VAL A 102 -6.56 -9.90 15.20
N ASP A 103 -5.92 -10.87 14.58
CA ASP A 103 -4.97 -11.79 15.22
C ASP A 103 -3.56 -11.18 15.16
N TRP A 104 -3.12 -10.56 16.24
CA TRP A 104 -1.81 -9.91 16.33
C TRP A 104 -0.62 -10.88 16.25
N SER A 105 -0.82 -12.15 16.49
CA SER A 105 0.24 -13.16 16.32
C SER A 105 0.68 -13.34 14.87
N LYS A 106 -0.13 -12.84 13.92
CA LYS A 106 0.11 -12.86 12.48
C LYS A 106 0.43 -11.49 11.90
N VAL A 107 0.65 -10.50 12.74
CA VAL A 107 1.01 -9.13 12.34
C VAL A 107 2.43 -8.84 12.76
N ILE A 108 3.29 -8.49 11.81
CA ILE A 108 4.62 -7.93 12.06
C ILE A 108 4.43 -6.43 12.22
N LEU A 109 4.69 -5.91 13.41
CA LEU A 109 4.57 -4.49 13.71
C LEU A 109 5.95 -3.82 13.60
N ILE A 110 6.01 -2.72 12.85
CA ILE A 110 7.18 -1.84 12.76
C ILE A 110 6.77 -0.50 13.35
N GLN A 111 7.42 -0.11 14.46
CA GLN A 111 7.24 1.20 15.08
C GLN A 111 8.60 1.90 15.10
N PRO A 112 8.77 2.94 14.27
CA PRO A 112 10.05 3.63 14.16
C PRO A 112 10.37 4.41 15.43
N GLU A 113 11.65 4.42 15.81
CA GLU A 113 12.19 5.26 16.87
C GLU A 113 13.01 6.42 16.30
N SER A 114 13.93 6.11 15.38
CA SER A 114 14.85 7.08 14.78
C SER A 114 15.22 6.77 13.32
N GLU A 115 14.63 5.73 12.75
CA GLU A 115 14.92 5.25 11.41
C GLU A 115 14.49 6.27 10.35
N TYR A 116 15.26 6.32 9.26
CA TYR A 116 14.94 7.17 8.13
C TYR A 116 13.81 6.56 7.27
N GLY A 117 13.09 7.44 6.58
CA GLY A 117 12.00 7.02 5.70
C GLY A 117 12.41 6.01 4.63
N GLU A 118 13.62 6.14 4.09
CA GLU A 118 14.19 5.19 3.12
C GLU A 118 14.32 3.79 3.72
N GLU A 119 14.84 3.67 4.94
CA GLU A 119 15.04 2.40 5.63
C GLU A 119 13.71 1.71 5.94
N LEU A 120 12.74 2.47 6.44
CA LEU A 120 11.40 1.97 6.76
C LEU A 120 10.68 1.43 5.51
N LEU A 121 10.78 2.14 4.40
CA LEU A 121 10.17 1.72 3.15
C LEU A 121 10.89 0.51 2.52
N ASP A 122 12.23 0.44 2.63
CA ASP A 122 12.99 -0.73 2.18
C ASP A 122 12.66 -1.98 3.02
N MET A 123 12.46 -1.86 4.36
CA MET A 123 11.96 -2.96 5.20
C MET A 123 10.61 -3.49 4.68
N LEU A 124 9.66 -2.61 4.34
CA LEU A 124 8.38 -3.03 3.78
C LEU A 124 8.55 -3.79 2.46
N LEU A 125 9.42 -3.29 1.55
CA LEU A 125 9.71 -3.98 0.29
C LEU A 125 10.31 -5.38 0.52
N ASP A 126 11.18 -5.53 1.52
CA ASP A 126 11.79 -6.83 1.83
C ASP A 126 10.79 -7.82 2.41
N TYR A 127 9.86 -7.38 3.26
CA TYR A 127 8.76 -8.24 3.71
C TYR A 127 7.86 -8.69 2.54
N ILE A 128 7.53 -7.78 1.63
CA ILE A 128 6.74 -8.14 0.43
C ILE A 128 7.50 -9.14 -0.45
N LYS A 129 8.81 -8.94 -0.68
CA LYS A 129 9.66 -9.85 -1.45
C LYS A 129 9.73 -11.25 -0.86
N SER A 130 9.56 -11.40 0.45
CA SER A 130 9.61 -12.70 1.13
C SER A 130 8.55 -13.69 0.62
N GLY A 131 7.47 -13.21 0.02
CA GLY A 131 6.32 -13.99 -0.43
C GLY A 131 5.45 -14.54 0.71
N LYS A 132 5.86 -14.35 1.98
CA LYS A 132 5.12 -14.78 3.18
C LYS A 132 4.11 -13.72 3.63
N VAL A 133 4.35 -12.46 3.32
CA VAL A 133 3.46 -11.35 3.62
C VAL A 133 2.50 -11.16 2.46
N GLY A 134 1.19 -11.16 2.75
CA GLY A 134 0.15 -10.95 1.73
C GLY A 134 -0.61 -9.63 1.89
N LEU A 135 -0.39 -8.93 3.02
CA LEU A 135 -0.91 -7.59 3.26
C LEU A 135 0.15 -6.74 3.97
N ALA A 136 0.48 -5.60 3.39
CA ALA A 136 1.36 -4.61 3.99
C ALA A 136 0.58 -3.31 4.20
N VAL A 137 0.73 -2.69 5.37
CA VAL A 137 0.05 -1.43 5.75
C VAL A 137 1.09 -0.41 6.12
N LEU A 138 0.93 0.82 5.64
CA LEU A 138 1.68 2.02 6.05
C LEU A 138 0.71 3.04 6.66
N ASP A 139 0.82 3.30 7.93
CA ASP A 139 0.03 4.29 8.69
C ASP A 139 0.96 5.29 9.41
N SER A 140 1.16 6.48 8.87
CA SER A 140 0.68 7.03 7.61
C SER A 140 1.83 7.63 6.78
N ALA A 141 1.62 7.76 5.47
CA ALA A 141 2.62 8.26 4.52
C ALA A 141 3.23 9.64 4.87
N PRO A 142 2.47 10.62 5.41
CA PRO A 142 3.04 11.91 5.79
C PRO A 142 4.11 11.88 6.89
N PHE A 143 4.16 10.81 7.70
CA PHE A 143 5.13 10.64 8.78
C PHE A 143 6.41 9.96 8.33
N ILE A 144 6.47 9.48 7.09
CA ILE A 144 7.70 8.94 6.51
C ILE A 144 8.59 10.10 6.09
N VAL A 145 9.62 10.38 6.87
CA VAL A 145 10.53 11.52 6.66
C VAL A 145 11.82 11.05 6.00
N PRO A 146 12.19 11.59 4.81
CA PRO A 146 13.46 11.27 4.18
C PRO A 146 14.65 11.68 5.03
N LYS A 147 15.76 10.93 4.96
CA LYS A 147 17.02 11.23 5.65
C LYS A 147 17.47 12.67 5.43
N ALA A 148 17.49 13.10 4.18
CA ALA A 148 17.88 14.48 3.80
C ALA A 148 17.00 15.59 4.41
N VAL A 149 15.82 15.24 4.92
CA VAL A 149 14.92 16.17 5.63
C VAL A 149 15.13 16.07 7.14
N GLN A 150 15.31 14.85 7.65
CA GLN A 150 15.44 14.58 9.09
C GLN A 150 16.77 15.11 9.66
N GLU A 151 17.84 15.11 8.85
CA GLU A 151 19.17 15.63 9.25
C GLU A 151 19.27 17.16 9.22
N LYS A 152 18.24 17.86 8.71
CA LYS A 152 18.21 19.32 8.67
C LYS A 152 17.72 19.92 9.98
N GLY A 153 18.25 21.11 10.31
CA GLY A 153 17.72 21.91 11.40
C GLY A 153 16.28 22.40 11.14
N LEU A 154 15.54 22.69 12.20
CA LEU A 154 14.14 23.16 12.11
C LEU A 154 13.97 24.49 11.35
N ASP A 155 15.04 25.26 11.23
CA ASP A 155 15.11 26.53 10.51
C ASP A 155 15.42 26.38 9.02
N GLU A 156 15.86 25.18 8.59
CA GLU A 156 16.18 24.90 7.19
C GLU A 156 14.94 24.50 6.39
N LYS A 157 14.66 25.26 5.34
CA LYS A 157 13.54 24.92 4.43
C LYS A 157 13.86 23.66 3.65
N SER A 158 12.93 22.69 3.71
CA SER A 158 13.00 21.48 2.90
C SER A 158 11.83 21.42 1.93
N TYR A 159 12.10 21.32 0.64
CA TYR A 159 11.09 21.24 -0.40
C TYR A 159 11.10 19.86 -1.08
N GLY A 160 9.92 19.22 -1.17
CA GLY A 160 9.68 18.09 -2.09
C GLY A 160 10.28 16.73 -1.74
N GLY A 161 11.08 16.60 -0.67
CA GLY A 161 11.78 15.34 -0.34
C GLY A 161 10.84 14.15 -0.18
N ASN A 162 9.73 14.32 0.53
CA ASN A 162 8.78 13.24 0.77
C ASN A 162 8.07 12.76 -0.51
N SER A 163 7.72 13.66 -1.42
CA SER A 163 7.08 13.30 -2.69
C SER A 163 8.02 12.49 -3.61
N ALA A 164 9.32 12.82 -3.61
CA ALA A 164 10.32 12.09 -4.40
C ALA A 164 10.55 10.68 -3.83
N LEU A 165 10.65 10.57 -2.50
CA LEU A 165 10.79 9.29 -1.80
C LEU A 165 9.57 8.38 -2.06
N MET A 166 8.35 8.90 -1.90
CA MET A 166 7.12 8.15 -2.17
C MET A 166 7.01 7.71 -3.63
N LYS A 167 7.43 8.57 -4.58
CA LYS A 167 7.49 8.17 -5.99
C LYS A 167 8.43 6.99 -6.20
N ALA A 168 9.64 7.07 -5.70
CA ALA A 168 10.63 5.99 -5.82
C ALA A 168 10.15 4.68 -5.18
N PHE A 169 9.47 4.77 -4.03
CA PHE A 169 8.85 3.64 -3.39
C PHE A 169 7.73 3.03 -4.25
N CYS A 170 6.79 3.83 -4.73
CA CYS A 170 5.68 3.35 -5.57
C CYS A 170 6.18 2.65 -6.84
N ASP A 171 7.21 3.21 -7.50
CA ASP A 171 7.80 2.61 -8.70
C ASP A 171 8.34 1.19 -8.45
N LYS A 172 8.87 0.92 -7.24
CA LYS A 172 9.35 -0.41 -6.81
C LYS A 172 8.20 -1.29 -6.30
N ALA A 173 7.29 -0.73 -5.51
CA ALA A 173 6.25 -1.48 -4.82
C ALA A 173 5.16 -2.03 -5.76
N VAL A 174 4.73 -1.25 -6.76
CA VAL A 174 3.65 -1.67 -7.70
C VAL A 174 3.95 -3.01 -8.39
N PRO A 175 5.08 -3.19 -9.09
CA PRO A 175 5.39 -4.46 -9.74
C PRO A 175 5.63 -5.59 -8.72
N LEU A 176 6.19 -5.25 -7.55
CA LEU A 176 6.47 -6.20 -6.49
C LEU A 176 5.19 -6.75 -5.85
N CYS A 177 4.23 -5.88 -5.52
CA CYS A 177 2.92 -6.26 -4.98
C CYS A 177 2.20 -7.23 -5.92
N LYS A 178 2.20 -6.93 -7.21
CA LYS A 178 1.61 -7.81 -8.23
C LYS A 178 2.30 -9.18 -8.28
N LYS A 179 3.63 -9.21 -8.24
CA LYS A 179 4.43 -10.45 -8.32
C LYS A 179 4.26 -11.32 -7.08
N ALA A 180 4.23 -10.71 -5.89
CA ALA A 180 4.10 -11.39 -4.61
C ALA A 180 2.65 -11.70 -4.22
N GLU A 181 1.67 -11.23 -5.01
CA GLU A 181 0.24 -11.25 -4.64
C GLU A 181 0.00 -10.65 -3.25
N CYS A 182 0.73 -9.55 -2.95
CA CYS A 182 0.64 -8.81 -1.70
C CYS A 182 -0.14 -7.50 -1.92
N THR A 183 -1.19 -7.28 -1.15
CA THR A 183 -1.91 -6.00 -1.13
C THR A 183 -1.12 -4.99 -0.30
N PHE A 184 -0.91 -3.79 -0.83
CA PHE A 184 -0.31 -2.69 -0.09
C PHE A 184 -1.34 -1.62 0.20
N LEU A 185 -1.60 -1.36 1.48
CA LEU A 185 -2.52 -0.34 1.95
C LEU A 185 -1.74 0.83 2.52
N MET A 186 -1.92 2.01 1.94
CA MET A 186 -1.31 3.25 2.40
C MET A 186 -2.37 4.18 2.98
N ILE A 187 -2.16 4.63 4.20
CA ILE A 187 -3.01 5.65 4.82
C ILE A 187 -2.40 7.02 4.55
N ASN A 188 -3.25 7.97 4.11
CA ASN A 188 -2.87 9.35 3.89
C ASN A 188 -3.91 10.31 4.48
N GLN A 189 -3.48 11.51 4.82
CA GLN A 189 -4.31 12.52 5.47
C GLN A 189 -4.62 13.66 4.52
N LEU A 190 -5.87 14.11 4.50
CA LEU A 190 -6.24 15.36 3.84
C LEU A 190 -5.74 16.54 4.68
N ARG A 191 -5.14 17.51 4.02
CA ARG A 191 -4.74 18.80 4.62
C ARG A 191 -5.46 19.94 3.92
N GLU A 192 -5.80 20.97 4.66
CA GLU A 192 -6.38 22.18 4.08
C GLU A 192 -5.42 22.81 3.06
N ASN A 193 -5.99 23.28 1.97
CA ASN A 193 -5.29 24.00 0.91
C ASN A 193 -5.62 25.48 0.98
N ILE A 194 -5.03 26.15 1.97
CA ILE A 194 -5.31 27.54 2.30
C ILE A 194 -5.12 28.41 1.05
N GLY A 195 -6.12 29.26 0.76
CA GLY A 195 -6.12 30.18 -0.37
C GLY A 195 -6.63 29.61 -1.69
N ASN A 196 -7.03 28.35 -1.75
CA ASN A 196 -7.64 27.75 -2.94
C ASN A 196 -9.09 27.32 -2.70
N MET A 197 -10.04 28.19 -3.02
CA MET A 197 -11.48 27.92 -2.85
C MET A 197 -12.00 26.78 -3.73
N TYR A 198 -11.37 26.51 -4.87
CA TYR A 198 -11.79 25.47 -5.80
C TYR A 198 -11.29 24.07 -5.42
N LYS A 199 -10.19 24.00 -4.66
CA LYS A 199 -9.60 22.76 -4.13
C LYS A 199 -9.24 22.96 -2.66
N PRO A 200 -10.25 22.90 -1.77
CA PRO A 200 -10.06 23.23 -0.35
C PRO A 200 -9.15 22.25 0.39
N TYR A 201 -8.94 21.06 -0.17
CA TYR A 201 -8.05 20.04 0.39
C TYR A 201 -6.95 19.67 -0.58
N LYS A 202 -5.80 19.27 -0.04
CA LYS A 202 -4.68 18.64 -0.75
C LYS A 202 -4.26 17.34 -0.07
N ILE A 203 -3.78 16.41 -0.87
CA ILE A 203 -3.20 15.14 -0.41
C ILE A 203 -1.68 15.35 -0.34
N PRO A 204 -1.04 15.11 0.82
CA PRO A 204 0.42 15.16 0.95
C PRO A 204 1.12 14.06 0.12
N CYS A 205 2.45 14.12 0.10
CA CYS A 205 3.34 13.12 -0.52
C CYS A 205 3.27 13.04 -2.05
N GLY A 206 2.62 14.03 -2.70
CA GLY A 206 2.60 14.14 -4.15
C GLY A 206 1.56 13.25 -4.84
N THR A 207 1.51 13.33 -6.18
CA THR A 207 0.51 12.63 -7.01
C THR A 207 0.91 11.18 -7.35
N ALA A 208 2.15 10.79 -7.11
CA ALA A 208 2.66 9.46 -7.47
C ALA A 208 1.88 8.33 -6.79
N ILE A 209 1.45 8.53 -5.53
CA ILE A 209 0.65 7.56 -4.79
C ILE A 209 -0.70 7.33 -5.50
N ALA A 210 -1.41 8.40 -5.85
CA ALA A 210 -2.69 8.29 -6.54
C ALA A 210 -2.59 7.58 -7.90
N HIS A 211 -1.46 7.74 -8.62
CA HIS A 211 -1.21 7.02 -9.87
C HIS A 211 -0.81 5.56 -9.66
N ALA A 212 -0.24 5.21 -8.52
CA ALA A 212 0.17 3.85 -8.18
C ALA A 212 -1.00 2.99 -7.67
N CYS A 213 -2.02 3.63 -7.11
CA CYS A 213 -3.17 2.97 -6.50
C CYS A 213 -4.26 2.59 -7.52
N SER A 214 -5.00 1.54 -7.17
CA SER A 214 -6.11 0.98 -7.98
C SER A 214 -7.47 1.35 -7.40
#